data_298f72e4665d39f1a05a084d7d63cc17
#
_entry.id   298f72e4665d39f1a05a084d7d63cc17
#
_cell.length_a   1.000
_cell.length_b   1.000
_cell.length_c   1.000
_cell.angle_alpha   90.00
_cell.angle_beta   90.00
_cell.angle_gamma   90.00
#
_symmetry.space_group_name_H-M   'P 1'
#
loop_
_entity.id
_entity.type
_entity.pdbx_description
1 polymer ?
#
loop_
_entity_poly.entity_id
_entity_poly.type
_entity_poly.pdbx_seq_one_letter_code
_entity_poly.pdbx_strand_id
1 'polypeptide(L)'
;MNKHEMNSLMKRIDNIVNQTRDDGQSEYARDFDNVFANFERVASFTGISREKVLLTYMIKHIDGLCAYADGHHSQREDVRGRLTDIQVYCRLFWGMIEENVNTKNRGDNNG
;
A
#
# COMPACT_ATOMS: atom_id res chain seq x y z
N MET A 1 -0.95 27.89 0.59
CA MET A 1 0.22 27.12 1.04
C MET A 1 1.42 27.48 0.16
N ASN A 2 2.51 27.88 0.77
CA ASN A 2 3.74 28.19 0.02
C ASN A 2 4.65 26.95 -0.08
N LYS A 3 5.74 27.10 -0.84
CA LYS A 3 6.69 25.99 -1.08
C LYS A 3 7.32 25.48 0.22
N HIS A 4 7.67 26.38 1.12
CA HIS A 4 8.29 26.01 2.40
C HIS A 4 7.32 25.17 3.26
N GLU A 5 6.07 25.59 3.34
CA GLU A 5 5.02 24.87 4.06
C GLU A 5 4.79 23.49 3.45
N MET A 6 4.74 23.38 2.12
CA MET A 6 4.60 22.10 1.45
C MET A 6 5.78 21.18 1.70
N ASN A 7 7.01 21.73 1.64
CA ASN A 7 8.20 20.92 1.91
C ASN A 7 8.21 20.37 3.34
N SER A 8 7.77 21.16 4.30
CA SER A 8 7.64 20.72 5.71
C SER A 8 6.58 19.62 5.84
N LEU A 9 5.45 19.78 5.14
CA LEU A 9 4.38 18.77 5.13
C LEU A 9 4.89 17.46 4.50
N MET A 10 5.60 17.53 3.39
CA MET A 10 6.13 16.34 2.71
C MET A 10 7.05 15.52 3.61
N LYS A 11 7.90 16.19 4.39
CA LYS A 11 8.76 15.48 5.36
C LYS A 11 7.94 14.75 6.43
N ARG A 12 6.87 15.38 6.93
CA ARG A 12 5.96 14.74 7.89
C ARG A 12 5.25 13.55 7.27
N ILE A 13 4.77 13.69 6.04
CA ILE A 13 4.11 12.59 5.30
C ILE A 13 5.07 11.42 5.12
N ASP A 14 6.33 11.67 4.72
CA ASP A 14 7.32 10.61 4.55
C ASP A 14 7.50 9.81 5.84
N ASN A 15 7.60 10.49 6.98
CA ASN A 15 7.74 9.82 8.27
C ASN A 15 6.49 8.99 8.61
N ILE A 16 5.30 9.53 8.38
CA ILE A 16 4.04 8.83 8.63
C ILE A 16 3.93 7.59 7.74
N VAL A 17 4.22 7.71 6.46
CA VAL A 17 4.15 6.59 5.50
C VAL A 17 5.13 5.48 5.89
N ASN A 18 6.36 5.84 6.24
CA ASN A 18 7.37 4.86 6.67
C ASN A 18 6.94 4.14 7.95
N GLN A 19 6.41 4.87 8.94
CA GLN A 19 5.94 4.27 10.19
C GLN A 19 4.73 3.36 9.94
N THR A 20 3.80 3.77 9.11
CA THR A 20 2.62 2.97 8.77
C THR A 20 3.03 1.67 8.08
N ARG A 21 4.03 1.71 7.19
CA ARG A 21 4.55 0.51 6.54
C ARG A 21 5.16 -0.45 7.56
N ASP A 22 5.94 0.06 8.50
CA ASP A 22 6.57 -0.76 9.53
C ASP A 22 5.52 -1.39 10.46
N ASP A 23 4.52 -0.63 10.87
CA ASP A 23 3.41 -1.14 11.69
C ASP A 23 2.62 -2.23 10.94
N GLY A 24 2.37 -2.01 9.66
CA GLY A 24 1.71 -3.00 8.80
C GLY A 24 2.51 -4.27 8.63
N GLN A 25 3.84 -4.16 8.58
CA GLN A 25 4.73 -5.34 8.52
C GLN A 25 4.54 -6.21 9.77
N SER A 26 4.49 -5.61 10.94
CA SER A 26 4.34 -6.33 12.20
C SER A 26 2.94 -6.91 12.36
N GLU A 27 1.92 -6.12 12.03
CA GLU A 27 0.52 -6.47 12.29
C GLU A 27 -0.07 -7.42 11.24
N TYR A 28 0.16 -7.15 9.97
CA TYR A 28 -0.51 -7.83 8.86
C TYR A 28 0.34 -8.88 8.18
N ALA A 29 1.54 -8.54 7.75
CA ALA A 29 2.41 -9.51 7.09
C ALA A 29 2.83 -10.61 8.08
N ARG A 30 3.25 -10.22 9.26
CA ARG A 30 3.64 -11.13 10.36
C ARG A 30 4.70 -12.15 9.96
N ASP A 31 5.50 -11.80 8.95
CA ASP A 31 6.55 -12.64 8.41
C ASP A 31 7.69 -11.72 7.99
N PHE A 32 8.79 -11.78 8.72
CA PHE A 32 9.95 -10.93 8.47
C PHE A 32 10.59 -11.20 7.10
N ASP A 33 10.50 -12.44 6.65
CA ASP A 33 11.11 -12.86 5.38
C ASP A 33 10.19 -12.68 4.18
N ASN A 34 8.91 -12.34 4.39
CA ASN A 34 7.94 -12.13 3.31
C ASN A 34 7.00 -10.98 3.64
N VAL A 35 7.34 -9.79 3.13
CA VAL A 35 6.56 -8.56 3.38
C VAL A 35 5.18 -8.60 2.71
N PHE A 36 4.92 -9.53 1.79
CA PHE A 36 3.66 -9.68 1.06
C PHE A 36 2.80 -10.82 1.60
N ALA A 37 3.18 -11.41 2.74
CA ALA A 37 2.55 -12.61 3.26
C ALA A 37 1.04 -12.45 3.46
N ASN A 38 0.57 -11.30 3.95
CA ASN A 38 -0.86 -11.06 4.14
C ASN A 38 -1.64 -11.04 2.81
N PHE A 39 -1.09 -10.45 1.78
CA PHE A 39 -1.73 -10.41 0.45
C PHE A 39 -1.76 -11.81 -0.16
N GLU A 40 -0.71 -12.60 0.03
CA GLU A 40 -0.63 -13.97 -0.48
C GLU A 40 -1.58 -14.90 0.26
N ARG A 41 -1.77 -14.73 1.58
CA ARG A 41 -2.78 -15.49 2.32
C ARG A 41 -4.19 -15.22 1.80
N VAL A 42 -4.52 -13.95 1.56
CA VAL A 42 -5.84 -13.59 1.01
C VAL A 42 -5.98 -14.06 -0.44
N ALA A 43 -4.92 -13.96 -1.24
CA ALA A 43 -4.88 -14.47 -2.62
C ALA A 43 -5.18 -15.98 -2.64
N SER A 44 -4.55 -16.75 -1.78
CA SER A 44 -4.79 -18.18 -1.64
C SER A 44 -6.24 -18.49 -1.25
N PHE A 45 -6.79 -17.70 -0.33
CA PHE A 45 -8.14 -17.88 0.17
C PHE A 45 -9.20 -17.53 -0.88
N THR A 46 -8.97 -16.48 -1.68
CA THR A 46 -9.96 -15.93 -2.62
C THR A 46 -9.80 -16.44 -4.04
N GLY A 47 -8.66 -17.00 -4.39
CA GLY A 47 -8.38 -17.45 -5.75
C GLY A 47 -8.00 -16.33 -6.73
N ILE A 48 -7.75 -15.12 -6.26
CA ILE A 48 -7.25 -14.03 -7.10
C ILE A 48 -5.77 -13.78 -6.81
N SER A 49 -5.06 -13.06 -7.70
CA SER A 49 -3.65 -12.77 -7.49
C SER A 49 -3.41 -11.84 -6.30
N ARG A 50 -2.22 -11.90 -5.72
CA ARG A 50 -1.84 -10.99 -4.62
C ARG A 50 -1.89 -9.52 -5.04
N GLU A 51 -1.58 -9.23 -6.30
CA GLU A 51 -1.67 -7.88 -6.88
C GLU A 51 -3.12 -7.39 -6.88
N LYS A 52 -4.06 -8.24 -7.26
CA LYS A 52 -5.49 -7.91 -7.24
C LYS A 52 -6.02 -7.74 -5.82
N VAL A 53 -5.52 -8.51 -4.87
CA VAL A 53 -5.86 -8.31 -3.45
C VAL A 53 -5.45 -6.92 -3.00
N LEU A 54 -4.22 -6.51 -3.29
CA LEU A 54 -3.71 -5.18 -2.94
C LEU A 54 -4.54 -4.08 -3.60
N LEU A 55 -4.84 -4.22 -4.89
CA LEU A 55 -5.66 -3.25 -5.62
C LEU A 55 -7.07 -3.14 -5.02
N THR A 56 -7.65 -4.25 -4.59
CA THR A 56 -8.96 -4.23 -3.94
C THR A 56 -8.94 -3.38 -2.66
N TYR A 57 -7.91 -3.52 -1.84
CA TYR A 57 -7.74 -2.69 -0.64
C TYR A 57 -7.53 -1.22 -1.00
N MET A 58 -6.74 -0.95 -2.04
CA MET A 58 -6.49 0.41 -2.51
C MET A 58 -7.78 1.09 -3.01
N ILE A 59 -8.60 0.36 -3.76
CA ILE A 59 -9.88 0.87 -4.30
C ILE A 59 -10.81 1.30 -3.16
N LYS A 60 -10.87 0.57 -2.06
CA LYS A 60 -11.67 0.96 -0.90
C LYS A 60 -11.29 2.36 -0.41
N HIS A 61 -10.00 2.64 -0.32
CA HIS A 61 -9.52 3.95 0.12
C HIS A 61 -9.78 5.04 -0.93
N ILE A 62 -9.62 4.71 -2.22
CA ILE A 62 -9.92 5.64 -3.31
C ILE A 62 -11.41 6.01 -3.30
N ASP A 63 -12.29 5.05 -3.08
CA ASP A 63 -13.72 5.30 -2.96
C ASP A 63 -14.01 6.28 -1.82
N GLY A 64 -13.34 6.10 -0.68
CA GLY A 64 -13.45 7.03 0.45
C GLY A 64 -12.97 8.44 0.13
N LEU A 65 -11.91 8.58 -0.69
CA LEU A 65 -11.43 9.88 -1.16
C LEU A 65 -12.43 10.53 -2.10
N CYS A 66 -13.07 9.76 -2.98
CA CYS A 66 -14.12 10.28 -3.87
C CYS A 66 -15.30 10.81 -3.04
N ALA A 67 -15.72 10.08 -2.04
CA ALA A 67 -16.78 10.53 -1.14
C ALA A 67 -16.40 11.85 -0.42
N TYR A 68 -15.18 11.95 0.06
CA TYR A 68 -14.68 13.19 0.68
C TYR A 68 -14.71 14.35 -0.31
N ALA A 69 -14.24 14.14 -1.54
CA ALA A 69 -14.22 15.17 -2.58
C ALA A 69 -15.64 15.62 -2.96
N ASP A 70 -16.64 14.73 -2.83
CA ASP A 70 -18.04 15.05 -3.07
C ASP A 70 -18.74 15.71 -1.88
N GLY A 71 -18.01 16.04 -0.83
CA GLY A 71 -18.52 16.75 0.33
C GLY A 71 -18.85 15.88 1.54
N HIS A 72 -18.65 14.58 1.48
CA HIS A 72 -18.89 13.64 2.59
C HIS A 72 -17.68 13.63 3.53
N HIS A 73 -17.52 14.71 4.33
CA HIS A 73 -16.34 14.88 5.17
C HIS A 73 -16.41 14.09 6.48
N SER A 74 -17.59 13.66 6.90
CA SER A 74 -17.77 12.85 8.09
C SER A 74 -17.51 11.39 7.75
N GLN A 75 -16.28 10.95 7.91
CA GLN A 75 -15.86 9.58 7.64
C GLN A 75 -15.38 8.90 8.91
N ARG A 76 -15.62 7.59 9.01
CA ARG A 76 -15.15 6.77 10.13
C ARG A 76 -13.64 6.77 10.23
N GLU A 77 -12.94 6.70 9.08
CA GLU A 77 -11.50 6.80 9.00
C GLU A 77 -11.12 8.23 8.58
N ASP A 78 -10.04 8.77 9.17
CA ASP A 78 -9.50 10.06 8.74
C ASP A 78 -9.04 9.94 7.27
N VAL A 79 -9.44 10.91 6.45
CA VAL A 79 -9.10 10.92 5.01
C VAL A 79 -7.58 10.93 4.78
N ARG A 80 -6.82 11.53 5.69
CA ARG A 80 -5.35 11.50 5.63
C ARG A 80 -4.80 10.11 5.85
N GLY A 81 -5.46 9.30 6.69
CA GLY A 81 -5.12 7.88 6.86
C GLY A 81 -5.32 7.09 5.58
N ARG A 82 -6.39 7.36 4.83
CA ARG A 82 -6.61 6.74 3.52
C ARG A 82 -5.51 7.09 2.53
N LEU A 83 -5.08 8.36 2.50
CA LEU A 83 -3.98 8.81 1.65
C LEU A 83 -2.66 8.15 2.04
N THR A 84 -2.43 7.96 3.33
CA THR A 84 -1.25 7.25 3.85
C THR A 84 -1.25 5.80 3.38
N ASP A 85 -2.37 5.10 3.55
CA ASP A 85 -2.49 3.69 3.16
C ASP A 85 -2.29 3.50 1.65
N ILE A 86 -2.83 4.40 0.83
CA ILE A 86 -2.63 4.35 -0.63
C ILE A 86 -1.15 4.48 -0.97
N GLN A 87 -0.42 5.37 -0.32
CA GLN A 87 1.02 5.53 -0.55
C GLN A 87 1.80 4.28 -0.15
N VAL A 88 1.45 3.64 0.96
CA VAL A 88 2.05 2.36 1.37
C VAL A 88 1.75 1.29 0.34
N TYR A 89 0.50 1.17 -0.12
CA TYR A 89 0.12 0.20 -1.15
C TYR A 89 0.87 0.43 -2.46
N CYS A 90 1.09 1.67 -2.87
CA CYS A 90 1.88 1.98 -4.07
C CYS A 90 3.31 1.43 -3.95
N ARG A 91 3.94 1.60 -2.80
CA ARG A 91 5.29 1.08 -2.55
C ARG A 91 5.31 -0.44 -2.53
N LEU A 92 4.34 -1.06 -1.88
CA LEU A 92 4.23 -2.52 -1.82
C LEU A 92 3.97 -3.12 -3.20
N PHE A 93 3.11 -2.49 -3.99
CA PHE A 93 2.84 -2.94 -5.36
C PHE A 93 4.10 -2.88 -6.22
N TRP A 94 4.86 -1.80 -6.08
CA TRP A 94 6.16 -1.68 -6.76
C TRP A 94 7.09 -2.83 -6.37
N GLY A 95 7.15 -3.16 -5.07
CA GLY A 95 7.94 -4.29 -4.58
C GLY A 95 7.49 -5.62 -5.20
N MET A 96 6.18 -5.84 -5.35
CA MET A 96 5.66 -7.04 -6.01
C MET A 96 6.12 -7.11 -7.47
N ILE A 97 6.11 -5.99 -8.18
CA ILE A 97 6.58 -5.92 -9.58
C ILE A 97 8.06 -6.30 -9.64
N GLU A 98 8.88 -5.73 -8.77
CA GLU A 98 10.33 -6.03 -8.74
C GLU A 98 10.58 -7.51 -8.45
N GLU A 99 9.83 -8.08 -7.50
CA GLU A 99 9.96 -9.50 -7.17
C GLU A 99 9.54 -10.39 -8.34
N ASN A 100 8.46 -10.04 -9.04
CA ASN A 100 8.00 -10.79 -10.22
C ASN A 100 9.02 -10.74 -11.34
N VAL A 101 9.63 -9.58 -11.59
CA VAL A 101 10.70 -9.42 -12.61
C VAL A 101 11.91 -10.27 -12.24
N ASN A 102 12.34 -10.21 -10.97
CA ASN A 102 13.50 -10.99 -10.51
C ASN A 102 13.26 -12.50 -10.61
N THR A 103 12.07 -12.96 -10.27
CA THR A 103 11.68 -14.36 -10.38
C THR A 103 11.68 -14.81 -11.83
N LYS A 104 11.15 -14.00 -12.74
CA LYS A 104 11.15 -14.27 -14.18
C LYS A 104 12.57 -14.36 -14.73
N ASN A 105 13.44 -13.41 -14.35
CA ASN A 105 14.84 -13.40 -14.78
C ASN A 105 15.59 -14.63 -14.30
N ARG A 106 15.34 -15.09 -13.07
CA ARG A 106 15.92 -16.33 -12.54
C ARG A 106 15.44 -17.55 -13.33
N GLY A 107 14.15 -17.59 -13.68
CA GLY A 107 13.58 -18.65 -14.52
C GLY A 107 14.23 -18.70 -15.88
N ASP A 108 14.42 -17.54 -16.52
CA ASP A 108 15.09 -17.43 -17.83
C ASP A 108 16.55 -17.88 -17.75
N ASN A 109 17.25 -17.59 -16.64
CA ASN A 109 18.63 -17.99 -16.41
C ASN A 109 18.81 -19.49 -16.12
N ASN A 110 17.77 -20.12 -15.61
CA ASN A 110 17.79 -21.56 -15.29
C ASN A 110 17.28 -22.44 -16.43
N GLY A 111 16.76 -21.80 -17.44
CA GLY A 111 16.29 -22.46 -18.65
C GLY A 111 17.37 -22.49 -19.70
#